data_c305057f38b9858aa488b6f9dc44366d
#
_entry.id   c305057f38b9858aa488b6f9dc44366d
#
_cell.length_a   1.000
_cell.length_b   1.000
_cell.length_c   1.000
_cell.angle_alpha   90.00
_cell.angle_beta   90.00
_cell.angle_gamma   90.00
#
_symmetry.space_group_name_H-M   'P 1'
#
loop_
_entity.id
_entity.type
_entity.pdbx_description
1 polymer ?
#
loop_
_entity_poly.entity_id
_entity_poly.type
_entity_poly.pdbx_seq_one_letter_code
_entity_poly.pdbx_strand_id
1 'polypeptide(L)'
;MSVVLREISPNIRSIRPPRYTALSVRAAQIREELRQGVKKPYTELIDVTWGDPQGAGLKPLTFARQVLAACLYPKLLNNERLPADVRQRAEGLLHECHGGSVGSYTDLPGIPQVARQISEFISRRDGGVPSDPDHILISPGSQWALQNILSVLVRGGGGVRSGVLTPQPSYSLSVMSVVGLGGVPVPYQLWEEQGWEVQVEELNRALESAEGECDPVALYVINPGNPSGHVQRRESIQDVIKFASEKRLFLLADEVYQDCIYKENIEFLSYKRVLAEMGPPFCDTVELASFHSASKGLLGECGFRGGYVELVNMDPAVMKHVFTIFSKDNAPTPGQIALSVMASPPQPGDPSYPLYRTEKQQMQTLIKDNVRKVHEVLNSLPGVSSHPVEGGAFAFPRIDLPPKAIQKAKDLGMEPDIFYCLRLLEDAGLFFTPGCEYGQKDGTYHVRFCIMVTKDTMDDLLTRLAAHHTQFMNDFS
;
A
#
# COMPACT_ATOMS: atom_id res chain seq x y z
N MET A 1 30.32 -21.35 11.99
CA MET A 1 29.57 -20.14 11.65
C MET A 1 30.45 -19.32 10.72
N SER A 2 29.96 -18.91 9.53
CA SER A 2 30.78 -18.17 8.57
C SER A 2 31.15 -16.78 9.14
N VAL A 3 32.29 -16.22 8.72
CA VAL A 3 32.75 -14.87 9.13
C VAL A 3 31.68 -13.84 8.79
N VAL A 4 31.10 -13.90 7.60
CA VAL A 4 30.04 -12.99 7.13
C VAL A 4 28.83 -12.95 8.08
N LEU A 5 28.42 -14.09 8.65
CA LEU A 5 27.28 -14.13 9.59
C LEU A 5 27.59 -13.45 10.93
N ARG A 6 28.85 -13.36 11.33
CA ARG A 6 29.25 -12.64 12.55
C ARG A 6 29.30 -11.13 12.33
N GLU A 7 29.60 -10.71 11.11
CA GLU A 7 29.83 -9.30 10.74
C GLU A 7 28.58 -8.62 10.16
N ILE A 8 27.47 -9.38 9.93
CA ILE A 8 26.22 -8.78 9.47
C ILE A 8 25.68 -7.78 10.51
N SER A 9 25.24 -6.61 10.02
CA SER A 9 24.66 -5.55 10.86
C SER A 9 23.63 -6.12 11.85
N PRO A 10 23.71 -5.77 13.14
CA PRO A 10 22.72 -6.18 14.13
C PRO A 10 21.29 -5.81 13.74
N ASN A 11 21.10 -4.64 13.10
CA ASN A 11 19.80 -4.18 12.65
C ASN A 11 19.21 -5.10 11.57
N ILE A 12 20.03 -5.50 10.59
CA ILE A 12 19.60 -6.45 9.54
C ILE A 12 19.29 -7.81 10.15
N ARG A 13 20.08 -8.25 11.14
CA ARG A 13 19.85 -9.52 11.84
C ARG A 13 18.56 -9.55 12.62
N SER A 14 18.08 -8.40 13.10
CA SER A 14 16.82 -8.27 13.84
C SER A 14 15.58 -8.22 12.93
N ILE A 15 15.73 -8.05 11.61
CA ILE A 15 14.64 -8.17 10.66
C ILE A 15 14.15 -9.63 10.64
N ARG A 16 12.87 -9.82 10.95
CA ARG A 16 12.24 -11.14 10.89
C ARG A 16 11.70 -11.40 9.50
N PRO A 17 11.89 -12.63 8.94
CA PRO A 17 11.26 -12.99 7.67
C PRO A 17 9.73 -13.00 7.84
N PRO A 18 8.95 -12.81 6.74
CA PRO A 18 7.50 -12.91 6.78
C PRO A 18 7.04 -14.23 7.40
N ARG A 19 6.06 -14.17 8.30
CA ARG A 19 5.54 -15.34 9.03
C ARG A 19 4.92 -16.39 8.11
N TYR A 20 4.47 -15.98 6.93
CA TYR A 20 3.86 -16.86 5.92
C TYR A 20 4.86 -17.41 4.89
N THR A 21 6.18 -17.29 5.11
CA THR A 21 7.21 -17.79 4.17
C THR A 21 7.02 -19.28 3.84
N ALA A 22 6.67 -20.10 4.83
CA ALA A 22 6.40 -21.52 4.62
C ALA A 22 5.19 -21.75 3.68
N LEU A 23 4.14 -20.92 3.79
CA LEU A 23 2.98 -20.96 2.89
C LEU A 23 3.39 -20.59 1.46
N SER A 24 4.26 -19.59 1.28
CA SER A 24 4.76 -19.19 -0.04
C SER A 24 5.56 -20.31 -0.70
N VAL A 25 6.42 -20.99 0.06
CA VAL A 25 7.16 -22.17 -0.43
C VAL A 25 6.20 -23.29 -0.83
N ARG A 26 5.19 -23.56 0.01
CA ARG A 26 4.19 -24.59 -0.29
C ARG A 26 3.33 -24.24 -1.50
N ALA A 27 2.92 -22.99 -1.66
CA ALA A 27 2.21 -22.51 -2.84
C ALA A 27 3.02 -22.72 -4.13
N ALA A 28 4.34 -22.46 -4.09
CA ALA A 28 5.21 -22.72 -5.22
C ALA A 28 5.30 -24.23 -5.57
N GLN A 29 5.38 -25.09 -4.55
CA GLN A 29 5.36 -26.55 -4.75
C GLN A 29 4.03 -27.01 -5.36
N ILE A 30 2.89 -26.51 -4.88
CA ILE A 30 1.57 -26.84 -5.43
C ILE A 30 1.47 -26.43 -6.90
N ARG A 31 1.97 -25.25 -7.28
CA ARG A 31 2.01 -24.82 -8.68
C ARG A 31 2.80 -25.81 -9.54
N GLU A 32 3.92 -26.31 -9.03
CA GLU A 32 4.71 -27.31 -9.75
C GLU A 32 4.02 -28.68 -9.78
N GLU A 33 3.43 -29.14 -8.69
CA GLU A 33 2.62 -30.37 -8.64
C GLU A 33 1.49 -30.34 -9.68
N LEU A 34 0.78 -29.23 -9.80
CA LEU A 34 -0.29 -29.06 -10.81
C LEU A 34 0.26 -29.09 -12.24
N ARG A 35 1.42 -28.48 -12.51
CA ARG A 35 2.09 -28.54 -13.83
C ARG A 35 2.49 -29.98 -14.20
N GLN A 36 2.88 -30.77 -13.21
CA GLN A 36 3.23 -32.18 -13.39
C GLN A 36 2.00 -33.11 -13.47
N GLY A 37 0.79 -32.57 -13.40
CA GLY A 37 -0.44 -33.34 -13.51
C GLY A 37 -0.85 -34.06 -12.21
N VAL A 38 -0.30 -33.68 -11.07
CA VAL A 38 -0.75 -34.17 -9.76
C VAL A 38 -2.20 -33.72 -9.54
N LYS A 39 -3.08 -34.66 -9.26
CA LYS A 39 -4.50 -34.38 -9.03
C LYS A 39 -4.70 -33.69 -7.70
N LYS A 40 -5.37 -32.54 -7.73
CA LYS A 40 -5.85 -31.76 -6.58
C LYS A 40 -7.37 -31.57 -6.68
N PRO A 41 -8.05 -31.15 -5.61
CA PRO A 41 -9.47 -30.77 -5.65
C PRO A 41 -9.78 -29.56 -6.54
N TYR A 42 -8.76 -28.88 -7.02
CA TYR A 42 -8.81 -27.69 -7.88
C TYR A 42 -7.81 -27.82 -9.04
N THR A 43 -8.04 -27.06 -10.11
CA THR A 43 -7.20 -27.09 -11.31
C THR A 43 -6.11 -26.01 -11.33
N GLU A 44 -6.30 -24.96 -10.55
CA GLU A 44 -5.37 -23.83 -10.44
C GLU A 44 -5.37 -23.25 -9.03
N LEU A 45 -4.25 -22.60 -8.68
CA LEU A 45 -4.08 -21.88 -7.43
C LEU A 45 -4.43 -20.41 -7.65
N ILE A 46 -5.35 -19.88 -6.84
CA ILE A 46 -5.71 -18.47 -6.81
C ILE A 46 -4.85 -17.79 -5.76
N ASP A 47 -3.90 -16.95 -6.22
CA ASP A 47 -3.01 -16.17 -5.35
C ASP A 47 -3.54 -14.74 -5.21
N VAL A 48 -4.04 -14.42 -4.04
CA VAL A 48 -4.57 -13.08 -3.70
C VAL A 48 -3.82 -12.43 -2.53
N THR A 49 -2.57 -12.83 -2.34
CA THR A 49 -1.70 -12.26 -1.31
C THR A 49 -1.18 -10.88 -1.67
N TRP A 50 -1.09 -10.55 -2.96
CA TRP A 50 -0.55 -9.31 -3.47
C TRP A 50 -1.65 -8.33 -3.91
N GLY A 51 -1.49 -7.06 -3.57
CA GLY A 51 -2.28 -5.96 -4.16
C GLY A 51 -1.72 -5.58 -5.53
N ASP A 52 -1.73 -6.53 -6.47
CA ASP A 52 -1.29 -6.37 -7.86
C ASP A 52 -2.47 -6.65 -8.81
N PRO A 53 -3.19 -5.60 -9.27
CA PRO A 53 -4.35 -5.78 -10.12
C PRO A 53 -4.05 -6.50 -11.44
N GLN A 54 -2.90 -6.23 -12.06
CA GLN A 54 -2.55 -6.83 -13.34
C GLN A 54 -2.10 -8.29 -13.17
N GLY A 55 -1.37 -8.60 -12.10
CA GLY A 55 -1.06 -9.97 -11.71
C GLY A 55 -2.32 -10.79 -11.43
N ALA A 56 -3.38 -10.14 -10.97
CA ALA A 56 -4.70 -10.72 -10.74
C ALA A 56 -5.62 -10.72 -11.99
N GLY A 57 -5.09 -10.41 -13.17
CA GLY A 57 -5.80 -10.50 -14.46
C GLY A 57 -6.57 -9.25 -14.88
N LEU A 58 -6.54 -8.15 -14.11
CA LEU A 58 -7.13 -6.89 -14.53
C LEU A 58 -6.30 -6.25 -15.66
N LYS A 59 -7.00 -5.63 -16.60
CA LYS A 59 -6.34 -5.00 -17.74
C LYS A 59 -5.80 -3.62 -17.37
N PRO A 60 -4.60 -3.25 -17.85
CA PRO A 60 -4.10 -1.88 -17.69
C PRO A 60 -4.94 -0.88 -18.51
N LEU A 61 -4.91 0.38 -18.10
CA LEU A 61 -5.53 1.48 -18.86
C LEU A 61 -4.83 1.66 -20.21
N THR A 62 -5.61 1.69 -21.30
CA THR A 62 -5.10 1.77 -22.66
C THR A 62 -4.28 3.04 -22.88
N PHE A 63 -4.76 4.19 -22.42
CA PHE A 63 -4.04 5.46 -22.53
C PHE A 63 -2.63 5.40 -21.93
N ALA A 64 -2.52 4.85 -20.70
CA ALA A 64 -1.23 4.72 -20.02
C ALA A 64 -0.24 3.88 -20.83
N ARG A 65 -0.71 2.75 -21.37
CA ARG A 65 0.12 1.85 -22.17
C ARG A 65 0.51 2.43 -23.53
N GLN A 66 -0.37 3.19 -24.17
CA GLN A 66 -0.07 3.87 -25.42
C GLN A 66 0.99 4.96 -25.25
N VAL A 67 0.88 5.79 -24.20
CA VAL A 67 1.89 6.81 -23.89
C VAL A 67 3.24 6.16 -23.58
N LEU A 68 3.26 5.15 -22.72
CA LEU A 68 4.49 4.40 -22.41
C LEU A 68 5.11 3.77 -23.67
N ALA A 69 4.31 3.10 -24.50
CA ALA A 69 4.80 2.50 -25.74
C ALA A 69 5.40 3.54 -26.69
N ALA A 70 4.76 4.70 -26.84
CA ALA A 70 5.26 5.78 -27.70
C ALA A 70 6.56 6.40 -27.16
N CYS A 71 6.71 6.51 -25.83
CA CYS A 71 7.96 6.94 -25.21
C CYS A 71 9.08 5.90 -25.35
N LEU A 72 8.77 4.60 -25.20
CA LEU A 72 9.75 3.51 -25.33
C LEU A 72 10.17 3.25 -26.77
N TYR A 73 9.29 3.52 -27.74
CA TYR A 73 9.58 3.36 -29.17
C TYR A 73 9.08 4.58 -29.96
N PRO A 74 9.87 5.68 -30.02
CA PRO A 74 9.44 6.98 -30.56
C PRO A 74 8.98 6.94 -32.01
N LYS A 75 9.32 5.93 -32.80
CA LYS A 75 8.77 5.76 -34.18
C LYS A 75 7.24 5.64 -34.17
N LEU A 76 6.62 5.25 -33.06
CA LEU A 76 5.16 5.23 -32.90
C LEU A 76 4.53 6.63 -32.92
N LEU A 77 5.28 7.69 -32.67
CA LEU A 77 4.79 9.08 -32.79
C LEU A 77 4.33 9.43 -34.20
N ASN A 78 4.88 8.76 -35.21
CA ASN A 78 4.48 8.93 -36.63
C ASN A 78 3.28 8.04 -36.99
N ASN A 79 2.73 7.25 -36.06
CA ASN A 79 1.59 6.39 -36.32
C ASN A 79 0.27 7.15 -36.09
N GLU A 80 -0.40 7.53 -37.19
CA GLU A 80 -1.69 8.23 -37.15
C GLU A 80 -2.84 7.44 -36.46
N ARG A 81 -2.67 6.12 -36.26
CA ARG A 81 -3.63 5.31 -35.52
C ARG A 81 -3.57 5.54 -34.02
N LEU A 82 -2.45 6.07 -33.49
CA LEU A 82 -2.39 6.51 -32.11
C LEU A 82 -3.13 7.85 -31.95
N PRO A 83 -3.95 8.02 -30.90
CA PRO A 83 -4.62 9.28 -30.62
C PRO A 83 -3.64 10.46 -30.56
N ALA A 84 -4.08 11.62 -31.01
CA ALA A 84 -3.23 12.81 -31.07
C ALA A 84 -2.73 13.23 -29.67
N ASP A 85 -3.57 13.16 -28.66
CA ASP A 85 -3.23 13.46 -27.26
C ASP A 85 -2.19 12.49 -26.69
N VAL A 86 -2.23 11.20 -27.06
CA VAL A 86 -1.18 10.23 -26.71
C VAL A 86 0.17 10.64 -27.29
N ARG A 87 0.20 10.98 -28.59
CA ARG A 87 1.43 11.39 -29.27
C ARG A 87 2.00 12.66 -28.66
N GLN A 88 1.15 13.67 -28.48
CA GLN A 88 1.55 14.95 -27.88
C GLN A 88 2.10 14.76 -26.44
N ARG A 89 1.45 13.91 -25.64
CA ARG A 89 1.92 13.59 -24.29
C ARG A 89 3.29 12.93 -24.32
N ALA A 90 3.48 11.93 -25.19
CA ALA A 90 4.75 11.22 -25.32
C ALA A 90 5.87 12.13 -25.84
N GLU A 91 5.59 13.00 -26.83
CA GLU A 91 6.55 14.00 -27.32
C GLU A 91 7.00 14.95 -26.21
N GLY A 92 6.05 15.48 -25.42
CA GLY A 92 6.36 16.36 -24.29
C GLY A 92 7.25 15.68 -23.25
N LEU A 93 6.94 14.42 -22.87
CA LEU A 93 7.73 13.66 -21.92
C LEU A 93 9.12 13.31 -22.45
N LEU A 94 9.25 12.96 -23.73
CA LEU A 94 10.55 12.70 -24.36
C LEU A 94 11.41 13.96 -24.44
N HIS A 95 10.80 15.12 -24.67
CA HIS A 95 11.53 16.40 -24.68
C HIS A 95 12.18 16.70 -23.31
N GLU A 96 11.55 16.30 -22.22
CA GLU A 96 12.08 16.48 -20.87
C GLU A 96 13.12 15.40 -20.49
N CYS A 97 13.24 14.33 -21.28
CA CYS A 97 14.29 13.31 -21.08
C CYS A 97 15.59 13.75 -21.74
N HIS A 98 16.72 13.56 -21.07
CA HIS A 98 18.03 13.86 -21.63
C HIS A 98 18.24 13.10 -22.94
N GLY A 99 18.66 13.81 -24.01
CA GLY A 99 18.83 13.24 -25.34
C GLY A 99 17.54 12.75 -26.00
N GLY A 100 16.37 13.12 -25.47
CA GLY A 100 15.06 12.70 -26.00
C GLY A 100 14.79 11.21 -25.80
N SER A 101 15.37 10.59 -24.77
CA SER A 101 15.34 9.14 -24.60
C SER A 101 15.02 8.72 -23.19
N VAL A 102 14.06 7.80 -23.03
CA VAL A 102 13.75 7.16 -21.73
C VAL A 102 14.86 6.26 -21.20
N GLY A 103 15.88 5.97 -22.00
CA GLY A 103 17.08 5.23 -21.60
C GLY A 103 18.15 6.09 -20.97
N SER A 104 17.98 7.43 -20.96
CA SER A 104 18.89 8.36 -20.31
C SER A 104 18.52 8.59 -18.83
N TYR A 105 19.51 9.02 -18.04
CA TYR A 105 19.22 9.57 -16.71
C TYR A 105 18.33 10.83 -16.87
N THR A 106 17.48 11.07 -15.88
CA THR A 106 16.66 12.27 -15.79
C THR A 106 17.29 13.29 -14.82
N ASP A 107 16.75 14.50 -14.77
CA ASP A 107 17.08 15.43 -13.69
C ASP A 107 16.76 14.85 -12.32
N LEU A 108 17.40 15.36 -11.29
CA LEU A 108 17.22 14.92 -9.92
C LEU A 108 16.38 15.95 -9.14
N PRO A 109 15.42 15.50 -8.34
CA PRO A 109 15.03 14.13 -8.02
C PRO A 109 13.96 13.55 -8.98
N GLY A 110 13.92 13.91 -10.23
CA GLY A 110 13.01 13.42 -11.26
C GLY A 110 12.72 14.46 -12.34
N ILE A 111 11.94 14.11 -13.35
CA ILE A 111 11.54 14.99 -14.45
C ILE A 111 10.71 16.17 -13.89
N PRO A 112 11.14 17.45 -14.07
CA PRO A 112 10.46 18.60 -13.47
C PRO A 112 8.99 18.74 -13.92
N GLN A 113 8.67 18.42 -15.16
CA GLN A 113 7.29 18.42 -15.64
C GLN A 113 6.42 17.44 -14.86
N VAL A 114 6.95 16.27 -14.49
CA VAL A 114 6.20 15.26 -13.72
C VAL A 114 5.93 15.78 -12.30
N ALA A 115 6.89 16.43 -11.65
CA ALA A 115 6.68 17.05 -10.34
C ALA A 115 5.61 18.16 -10.41
N ARG A 116 5.63 19.00 -11.43
CA ARG A 116 4.57 20.02 -11.66
C ARG A 116 3.19 19.39 -11.84
N GLN A 117 3.08 18.33 -12.63
CA GLN A 117 1.81 17.62 -12.85
C GLN A 117 1.30 16.97 -11.55
N ILE A 118 2.18 16.41 -10.74
CA ILE A 118 1.84 15.87 -9.42
C ILE A 118 1.35 16.98 -8.48
N SER A 119 2.03 18.13 -8.45
CA SER A 119 1.62 19.31 -7.67
C SER A 119 0.21 19.78 -8.04
N GLU A 120 -0.08 19.89 -9.33
CA GLU A 120 -1.42 20.23 -9.83
C GLU A 120 -2.46 19.15 -9.46
N PHE A 121 -2.10 17.88 -9.56
CA PHE A 121 -2.96 16.77 -9.15
C PHE A 121 -3.30 16.87 -7.66
N ILE A 122 -2.32 17.07 -6.80
CA ILE A 122 -2.50 17.24 -5.35
C ILE A 122 -3.40 18.44 -5.06
N SER A 123 -3.15 19.58 -5.69
CA SER A 123 -3.97 20.78 -5.48
C SER A 123 -5.43 20.55 -5.89
N ARG A 124 -5.68 19.86 -7.02
CA ARG A 124 -7.06 19.49 -7.43
C ARG A 124 -7.71 18.51 -6.45
N ARG A 125 -6.97 17.48 -6.00
CA ARG A 125 -7.44 16.50 -5.02
C ARG A 125 -7.84 17.16 -3.71
N ASP A 126 -7.04 18.12 -3.25
CA ASP A 126 -7.18 18.76 -1.95
C ASP A 126 -8.03 20.05 -1.99
N GLY A 127 -8.88 20.19 -3.02
CA GLY A 127 -9.85 21.28 -3.08
C GLY A 127 -9.22 22.68 -3.27
N GLY A 128 -8.05 22.75 -3.88
CA GLY A 128 -7.34 24.00 -4.16
C GLY A 128 -6.24 24.34 -3.14
N VAL A 129 -5.99 23.49 -2.15
CA VAL A 129 -4.82 23.66 -1.25
C VAL A 129 -3.55 23.65 -2.09
N PRO A 130 -2.70 24.69 -2.02
CA PRO A 130 -1.50 24.77 -2.84
C PRO A 130 -0.52 23.62 -2.60
N SER A 131 0.11 23.16 -3.66
CA SER A 131 1.23 22.20 -3.62
C SER A 131 2.41 22.80 -4.36
N ASP A 132 3.60 22.69 -3.78
CA ASP A 132 4.84 23.21 -4.37
C ASP A 132 5.58 22.05 -5.07
N PRO A 133 5.83 22.13 -6.38
CA PRO A 133 6.55 21.08 -7.09
C PRO A 133 7.99 20.87 -6.55
N ASP A 134 8.60 21.88 -5.93
CA ASP A 134 9.94 21.76 -5.32
C ASP A 134 9.92 20.93 -4.02
N HIS A 135 8.76 20.72 -3.43
CA HIS A 135 8.56 19.85 -2.27
C HIS A 135 8.10 18.43 -2.65
N ILE A 136 8.05 18.09 -3.93
CA ILE A 136 7.69 16.77 -4.43
C ILE A 136 8.94 16.03 -4.89
N LEU A 137 9.22 14.91 -4.23
CA LEU A 137 10.38 14.08 -4.53
C LEU A 137 9.92 12.76 -5.18
N ILE A 138 10.32 12.56 -6.44
CA ILE A 138 9.99 11.36 -7.22
C ILE A 138 10.91 10.22 -6.80
N SER A 139 10.35 9.00 -6.73
CA SER A 139 11.04 7.84 -6.17
C SER A 139 10.70 6.53 -6.89
N PRO A 140 11.54 5.49 -6.75
CA PRO A 140 11.26 4.14 -7.24
C PRO A 140 10.13 3.43 -6.46
N GLY A 141 9.00 4.10 -6.25
CA GLY A 141 7.86 3.65 -5.46
C GLY A 141 7.85 4.24 -4.05
N SER A 142 6.64 4.29 -3.44
CA SER A 142 6.42 4.90 -2.11
C SER A 142 7.21 4.24 -0.98
N GLN A 143 7.44 2.92 -1.03
CA GLN A 143 8.22 2.20 -0.02
C GLN A 143 9.69 2.67 0.02
N TRP A 144 10.29 2.95 -1.14
CA TRP A 144 11.63 3.51 -1.24
C TRP A 144 11.66 4.94 -0.65
N ALA A 145 10.66 5.75 -0.97
CA ALA A 145 10.53 7.10 -0.40
C ALA A 145 10.39 7.05 1.13
N LEU A 146 9.51 6.19 1.66
CA LEU A 146 9.34 6.02 3.11
C LEU A 146 10.64 5.62 3.79
N GLN A 147 11.39 4.65 3.24
CA GLN A 147 12.66 4.21 3.81
C GLN A 147 13.70 5.34 3.85
N ASN A 148 13.74 6.20 2.83
CA ASN A 148 14.68 7.31 2.78
C ASN A 148 14.27 8.46 3.73
N ILE A 149 12.99 8.77 3.86
CA ILE A 149 12.51 9.72 4.89
C ILE A 149 12.81 9.17 6.30
N LEU A 150 12.52 7.90 6.57
CA LEU A 150 12.87 7.27 7.83
C LEU A 150 14.37 7.32 8.11
N SER A 151 15.25 7.23 7.10
CA SER A 151 16.69 7.32 7.28
C SER A 151 17.17 8.69 7.75
N VAL A 152 16.37 9.73 7.53
CA VAL A 152 16.62 11.08 8.06
C VAL A 152 16.15 11.21 9.50
N LEU A 153 15.04 10.58 9.85
CA LEU A 153 14.38 10.72 11.16
C LEU A 153 14.98 9.77 12.21
N VAL A 154 15.36 8.55 11.78
CA VAL A 154 15.77 7.47 12.69
C VAL A 154 17.25 7.56 13.01
N ARG A 155 17.57 7.77 14.28
CA ARG A 155 18.92 7.68 14.83
C ARG A 155 19.19 6.27 15.32
N GLY A 156 20.10 5.56 14.67
CA GLY A 156 20.37 4.12 14.91
C GLY A 156 21.60 3.79 15.73
N GLY A 157 22.34 4.76 16.29
CA GLY A 157 23.60 4.50 17.01
C GLY A 157 23.99 5.54 18.04
N GLY A 158 24.70 5.12 19.10
CA GLY A 158 25.40 6.03 20.03
C GLY A 158 24.58 6.73 21.10
N GLY A 159 23.32 6.32 21.35
CA GLY A 159 22.44 6.93 22.34
C GLY A 159 21.07 6.25 22.40
N VAL A 160 20.06 6.97 22.89
CA VAL A 160 18.66 6.50 22.86
C VAL A 160 18.22 6.38 21.40
N ARG A 161 17.74 5.19 21.01
CA ARG A 161 17.26 4.92 19.65
C ARG A 161 15.97 5.70 19.35
N SER A 162 15.79 6.11 18.12
CA SER A 162 14.52 6.71 17.69
C SER A 162 13.39 5.69 17.65
N GLY A 163 12.21 6.10 18.14
CA GLY A 163 10.96 5.36 18.04
C GLY A 163 10.08 5.87 16.90
N VAL A 164 9.34 4.99 16.25
CA VAL A 164 8.30 5.36 15.28
C VAL A 164 7.01 4.68 15.69
N LEU A 165 5.98 5.48 15.97
CA LEU A 165 4.64 4.95 16.24
C LEU A 165 4.09 4.31 14.96
N THR A 166 3.69 3.04 15.05
CA THR A 166 3.21 2.25 13.90
C THR A 166 1.86 1.61 14.20
N PRO A 167 0.88 1.64 13.28
CA PRO A 167 -0.42 1.02 13.53
C PRO A 167 -0.31 -0.50 13.60
N GLN A 168 -1.19 -1.13 14.36
CA GLN A 168 -1.41 -2.58 14.42
C GLN A 168 -2.91 -2.88 14.35
N PRO A 169 -3.37 -3.67 13.34
CA PRO A 169 -2.60 -4.28 12.26
C PRO A 169 -2.12 -3.29 11.21
N SER A 170 -0.98 -3.58 10.55
CA SER A 170 -0.43 -2.71 9.50
C SER A 170 0.47 -3.44 8.50
N TYR A 171 0.86 -2.72 7.47
CA TYR A 171 1.78 -3.22 6.44
C TYR A 171 3.17 -3.50 7.02
N SER A 172 3.59 -4.75 7.02
CA SER A 172 4.80 -5.22 7.72
C SER A 172 6.11 -4.61 7.21
N LEU A 173 6.20 -4.23 5.92
CA LEU A 173 7.44 -3.67 5.36
C LEU A 173 7.78 -2.28 5.90
N SER A 174 6.80 -1.49 6.34
CA SER A 174 7.06 -0.21 7.01
C SER A 174 7.76 -0.43 8.35
N VAL A 175 7.25 -1.40 9.14
CA VAL A 175 7.87 -1.81 10.41
C VAL A 175 9.28 -2.36 10.19
N MET A 176 9.48 -3.21 9.18
CA MET A 176 10.80 -3.74 8.80
C MET A 176 11.78 -2.63 8.43
N SER A 177 11.32 -1.56 7.78
CA SER A 177 12.17 -0.42 7.43
C SER A 177 12.66 0.31 8.69
N VAL A 178 11.81 0.52 9.69
CA VAL A 178 12.22 1.11 10.98
C VAL A 178 13.28 0.25 11.66
N VAL A 179 13.04 -1.06 11.77
CA VAL A 179 13.99 -2.01 12.37
C VAL A 179 15.31 -2.06 11.61
N GLY A 180 15.28 -2.09 10.29
CA GLY A 180 16.48 -2.14 9.43
C GLY A 180 17.37 -0.92 9.58
N LEU A 181 16.79 0.25 9.91
CA LEU A 181 17.52 1.48 10.21
C LEU A 181 18.01 1.57 11.67
N GLY A 182 17.66 0.59 12.51
CA GLY A 182 18.03 0.56 13.93
C GLY A 182 17.05 1.29 14.83
N GLY A 183 15.93 1.75 14.31
CA GLY A 183 14.84 2.33 15.08
C GLY A 183 14.01 1.30 15.83
N VAL A 184 13.12 1.77 16.68
CA VAL A 184 12.18 0.97 17.46
C VAL A 184 10.76 1.21 16.94
N PRO A 185 10.08 0.20 16.40
CA PRO A 185 8.65 0.33 16.11
C PRO A 185 7.88 0.35 17.43
N VAL A 186 7.05 1.36 17.62
CA VAL A 186 6.21 1.56 18.81
C VAL A 186 4.75 1.34 18.38
N PRO A 187 4.17 0.16 18.65
CA PRO A 187 2.86 -0.18 18.12
C PRO A 187 1.72 0.51 18.87
N TYR A 188 0.76 1.07 18.12
CA TYR A 188 -0.55 1.48 18.59
C TYR A 188 -1.64 0.64 17.93
N GLN A 189 -2.65 0.22 18.72
CA GLN A 189 -3.69 -0.67 18.24
C GLN A 189 -4.77 0.08 17.46
N LEU A 190 -5.14 -0.48 16.32
CA LEU A 190 -6.40 -0.16 15.65
C LEU A 190 -7.43 -1.19 16.11
N TRP A 191 -8.51 -0.74 16.74
CA TRP A 191 -9.52 -1.63 17.28
C TRP A 191 -10.59 -1.94 16.24
N GLU A 192 -10.79 -3.24 15.96
CA GLU A 192 -11.83 -3.68 15.03
C GLU A 192 -13.21 -3.21 15.47
N GLU A 193 -13.49 -3.29 16.76
CA GLU A 193 -14.76 -2.90 17.37
C GLU A 193 -15.05 -1.39 17.23
N GLN A 194 -14.04 -0.58 16.91
CA GLN A 194 -14.13 0.86 16.66
C GLN A 194 -13.92 1.20 15.18
N GLY A 195 -14.10 0.21 14.27
CA GLY A 195 -13.99 0.40 12.83
C GLY A 195 -12.57 0.68 12.34
N TRP A 196 -11.54 0.28 13.09
CA TRP A 196 -10.12 0.47 12.78
C TRP A 196 -9.66 1.94 12.76
N GLU A 197 -10.43 2.85 13.36
CA GLU A 197 -10.03 4.27 13.50
C GLU A 197 -8.90 4.44 14.50
N VAL A 198 -8.02 5.41 14.23
CA VAL A 198 -6.95 5.77 15.17
C VAL A 198 -7.56 6.44 16.41
N GLN A 199 -7.23 5.92 17.58
CA GLN A 199 -7.68 6.45 18.86
C GLN A 199 -6.53 7.16 19.57
N VAL A 200 -6.76 8.38 20.08
CA VAL A 200 -5.73 9.17 20.78
C VAL A 200 -5.25 8.47 22.06
N GLU A 201 -6.14 7.74 22.72
CA GLU A 201 -5.83 6.95 23.91
C GLU A 201 -4.77 5.88 23.60
N GLU A 202 -4.88 5.22 22.45
CA GLU A 202 -3.89 4.24 22.02
C GLU A 202 -2.55 4.87 21.62
N LEU A 203 -2.58 6.06 21.03
CA LEU A 203 -1.36 6.82 20.76
C LEU A 203 -0.65 7.21 22.05
N ASN A 204 -1.39 7.65 23.07
CA ASN A 204 -0.81 7.96 24.39
C ASN A 204 -0.25 6.71 25.06
N ARG A 205 -0.99 5.57 25.05
CA ARG A 205 -0.51 4.29 25.57
C ARG A 205 0.79 3.84 24.89
N ALA A 206 0.85 4.02 23.56
CA ALA A 206 2.05 3.69 22.78
C ALA A 206 3.26 4.54 23.21
N LEU A 207 3.07 5.85 23.42
CA LEU A 207 4.12 6.73 23.95
C LEU A 207 4.57 6.32 25.36
N GLU A 208 3.65 6.03 26.25
CA GLU A 208 3.97 5.54 27.61
C GLU A 208 4.79 4.24 27.55
N SER A 209 4.46 3.33 26.62
CA SER A 209 5.23 2.09 26.43
C SER A 209 6.63 2.30 25.86
N ALA A 210 6.91 3.45 25.27
CA ALA A 210 8.22 3.81 24.71
C ALA A 210 9.14 4.46 25.77
N GLU A 211 8.61 4.90 26.91
CA GLU A 211 9.40 5.57 27.95
C GLU A 211 10.55 4.68 28.45
N GLY A 212 11.77 5.21 28.40
CA GLY A 212 12.97 4.47 28.78
C GLY A 212 13.52 3.51 27.71
N GLU A 213 12.76 3.20 26.67
CA GLU A 213 13.16 2.28 25.60
C GLU A 213 13.67 3.02 24.35
N CYS A 214 12.98 4.09 23.96
CA CYS A 214 13.32 4.88 22.76
C CYS A 214 12.79 6.31 22.86
N ASP A 215 13.25 7.17 21.93
CA ASP A 215 12.79 8.55 21.74
C ASP A 215 11.85 8.59 20.52
N PRO A 216 10.51 8.66 20.70
CA PRO A 216 9.58 8.73 19.60
C PRO A 216 9.76 10.01 18.76
N VAL A 217 10.02 9.85 17.46
CA VAL A 217 10.27 10.96 16.53
C VAL A 217 9.23 11.10 15.43
N ALA A 218 8.46 10.03 15.16
CA ALA A 218 7.49 10.03 14.07
C ALA A 218 6.25 9.18 14.40
N LEU A 219 5.14 9.53 13.75
CA LEU A 219 3.89 8.79 13.74
C LEU A 219 3.56 8.40 12.29
N TYR A 220 3.50 7.09 12.03
CA TYR A 220 3.14 6.52 10.74
C TYR A 220 1.67 6.13 10.72
N VAL A 221 0.96 6.56 9.69
CA VAL A 221 -0.45 6.25 9.45
C VAL A 221 -0.65 5.75 8.02
N ILE A 222 -1.66 4.92 7.79
CA ILE A 222 -2.05 4.42 6.46
C ILE A 222 -3.51 4.75 6.22
N ASN A 223 -3.81 5.55 5.20
CA ASN A 223 -5.17 5.96 4.87
C ASN A 223 -5.41 6.00 3.34
N PRO A 224 -6.28 5.14 2.79
CA PRO A 224 -7.01 4.01 3.38
C PRO A 224 -6.12 2.90 3.92
N GLY A 225 -6.63 2.17 4.94
CA GLY A 225 -5.88 1.20 5.72
C GLY A 225 -5.49 -0.07 4.96
N ASN A 226 -4.31 -0.60 5.25
CA ASN A 226 -3.83 -1.92 4.87
C ASN A 226 -3.33 -2.64 6.14
N PRO A 227 -3.97 -3.73 6.55
CA PRO A 227 -4.91 -4.60 5.81
C PRO A 227 -6.40 -4.28 5.97
N SER A 228 -6.78 -3.38 6.87
CA SER A 228 -8.15 -3.21 7.40
C SER A 228 -9.18 -2.68 6.39
N GLY A 229 -8.76 -1.94 5.36
CA GLY A 229 -9.68 -1.36 4.37
C GLY A 229 -10.56 -0.23 4.89
N HIS A 230 -10.30 0.33 6.08
CA HIS A 230 -11.01 1.50 6.61
C HIS A 230 -10.53 2.79 5.92
N VAL A 231 -11.37 3.82 5.94
CA VAL A 231 -11.05 5.18 5.49
C VAL A 231 -11.25 6.12 6.67
N GLN A 232 -10.18 6.79 7.09
CA GLN A 232 -10.22 7.69 8.26
C GLN A 232 -11.18 8.85 8.05
N ARG A 233 -11.92 9.18 9.08
CA ARG A 233 -12.82 10.33 9.12
C ARG A 233 -12.03 11.60 9.41
N ARG A 234 -12.62 12.73 9.03
CA ARG A 234 -12.04 14.06 9.26
C ARG A 234 -11.62 14.28 10.72
N GLU A 235 -12.50 13.93 11.63
CA GLU A 235 -12.28 14.07 13.08
C GLU A 235 -11.08 13.27 13.55
N SER A 236 -10.97 12.03 13.11
CA SER A 236 -9.81 11.15 13.41
C SER A 236 -8.50 11.74 12.88
N ILE A 237 -8.50 12.25 11.63
CA ILE A 237 -7.32 12.90 11.04
C ILE A 237 -6.93 14.16 11.83
N GLN A 238 -7.92 14.98 12.21
CA GLN A 238 -7.67 16.19 13.04
C GLN A 238 -7.06 15.84 14.39
N ASP A 239 -7.55 14.79 15.03
CA ASP A 239 -7.05 14.38 16.35
C ASP A 239 -5.61 13.81 16.26
N VAL A 240 -5.31 13.07 15.20
CA VAL A 240 -3.93 12.64 14.91
C VAL A 240 -3.00 13.84 14.68
N ILE A 241 -3.44 14.85 13.92
CA ILE A 241 -2.65 16.07 13.67
C ILE A 241 -2.40 16.84 14.98
N LYS A 242 -3.43 17.03 15.83
CA LYS A 242 -3.29 17.68 17.14
C LYS A 242 -2.29 16.93 18.01
N PHE A 243 -2.43 15.60 18.07
CA PHE A 243 -1.52 14.74 18.83
C PHE A 243 -0.07 14.88 18.36
N ALA A 244 0.16 14.81 17.04
CA ALA A 244 1.49 14.97 16.46
C ALA A 244 2.08 16.35 16.77
N SER A 245 1.27 17.42 16.72
CA SER A 245 1.66 18.77 17.11
C SER A 245 2.08 18.86 18.59
N GLU A 246 1.24 18.34 19.49
CA GLU A 246 1.49 18.36 20.94
C GLU A 246 2.75 17.57 21.34
N LYS A 247 2.95 16.42 20.70
CA LYS A 247 4.07 15.51 20.99
C LYS A 247 5.30 15.77 20.11
N ARG A 248 5.24 16.74 19.19
CA ARG A 248 6.31 17.10 18.24
C ARG A 248 6.79 15.91 17.42
N LEU A 249 5.83 15.13 16.90
CA LEU A 249 6.08 13.98 16.05
C LEU A 249 5.96 14.36 14.57
N PHE A 250 6.90 13.89 13.76
CA PHE A 250 6.81 13.98 12.31
C PHE A 250 5.73 13.03 11.80
N LEU A 251 4.79 13.52 10.98
CA LEU A 251 3.73 12.70 10.39
C LEU A 251 4.20 12.02 9.10
N LEU A 252 4.02 10.71 9.03
CA LEU A 252 4.28 9.89 7.85
C LEU A 252 2.94 9.30 7.38
N ALA A 253 2.32 9.92 6.36
CA ALA A 253 1.01 9.53 5.86
C ALA A 253 1.15 8.70 4.58
N ASP A 254 0.94 7.39 4.68
CA ASP A 254 0.89 6.48 3.53
C ASP A 254 -0.52 6.51 2.91
N GLU A 255 -0.64 7.26 1.82
CA GLU A 255 -1.89 7.53 1.12
C GLU A 255 -1.94 6.85 -0.26
N VAL A 256 -1.25 5.70 -0.41
CA VAL A 256 -1.16 4.99 -1.70
C VAL A 256 -2.49 4.47 -2.22
N TYR A 257 -3.51 4.34 -1.36
CA TYR A 257 -4.85 3.89 -1.72
C TYR A 257 -5.87 5.02 -1.88
N GLN A 258 -5.43 6.28 -1.98
CA GLN A 258 -6.31 7.45 -2.05
C GLN A 258 -7.39 7.38 -3.15
N ASP A 259 -7.13 6.67 -4.26
CA ASP A 259 -8.08 6.46 -5.36
C ASP A 259 -8.99 5.24 -5.16
N CYS A 260 -8.78 4.47 -4.11
CA CYS A 260 -9.50 3.22 -3.82
C CYS A 260 -10.56 3.46 -2.74
N ILE A 261 -11.62 4.18 -3.07
CA ILE A 261 -12.76 4.43 -2.18
C ILE A 261 -14.00 3.79 -2.78
N TYR A 262 -14.67 2.94 -1.99
CA TYR A 262 -15.78 2.12 -2.47
C TYR A 262 -17.11 2.42 -1.79
N LYS A 263 -17.07 2.83 -0.52
CA LYS A 263 -18.28 3.13 0.25
C LYS A 263 -18.88 4.45 -0.19
N GLU A 264 -20.19 4.45 -0.41
CA GLU A 264 -20.94 5.66 -0.73
C GLU A 264 -20.91 6.66 0.44
N ASN A 265 -20.90 7.94 0.11
CA ASN A 265 -20.85 9.06 1.07
C ASN A 265 -19.57 9.14 1.92
N ILE A 266 -18.49 8.45 1.50
CA ILE A 266 -17.15 8.62 2.06
C ILE A 266 -16.27 9.25 0.98
N GLU A 267 -15.59 10.33 1.36
CA GLU A 267 -14.56 10.99 0.56
C GLU A 267 -13.18 10.67 1.14
N PHE A 268 -12.21 10.48 0.27
CA PHE A 268 -10.81 10.49 0.70
C PHE A 268 -10.43 11.92 1.12
N LEU A 269 -9.94 12.05 2.34
CA LEU A 269 -9.35 13.28 2.85
C LEU A 269 -7.86 13.04 3.10
N SER A 270 -7.00 13.81 2.43
CA SER A 270 -5.58 13.74 2.68
C SER A 270 -5.24 14.41 4.02
N TYR A 271 -4.18 13.94 4.67
CA TYR A 271 -3.64 14.60 5.85
C TYR A 271 -3.24 16.05 5.56
N LYS A 272 -2.68 16.31 4.37
CA LYS A 272 -2.34 17.68 3.93
C LYS A 272 -3.55 18.60 3.86
N ARG A 273 -4.65 18.13 3.23
CA ARG A 273 -5.88 18.93 3.13
C ARG A 273 -6.43 19.28 4.49
N VAL A 274 -6.56 18.28 5.37
CA VAL A 274 -7.08 18.50 6.73
C VAL A 274 -6.16 19.42 7.52
N LEU A 275 -4.84 19.23 7.43
CA LEU A 275 -3.84 20.09 8.07
C LEU A 275 -3.99 21.55 7.64
N ALA A 276 -4.13 21.81 6.33
CA ALA A 276 -4.32 23.15 5.80
C ALA A 276 -5.65 23.79 6.27
N GLU A 277 -6.73 23.01 6.28
CA GLU A 277 -8.07 23.45 6.70
C GLU A 277 -8.15 23.72 8.22
N MET A 278 -7.28 23.09 9.04
CA MET A 278 -7.21 23.39 10.48
C MET A 278 -6.64 24.78 10.79
N GLY A 279 -5.91 25.38 9.86
CA GLY A 279 -5.31 26.71 10.05
C GLY A 279 -4.19 26.77 11.10
N PRO A 280 -3.70 27.98 11.40
CA PRO A 280 -2.64 28.17 12.41
C PRO A 280 -3.08 27.73 13.82
N PRO A 281 -2.17 27.17 14.67
CA PRO A 281 -0.76 26.99 14.37
C PRO A 281 -0.42 25.71 13.59
N PHE A 282 -1.40 24.82 13.39
CA PHE A 282 -1.17 23.47 12.86
C PHE A 282 -0.60 23.50 11.44
N CYS A 283 -1.25 24.26 10.54
CA CYS A 283 -0.84 24.33 9.14
C CYS A 283 0.59 24.88 8.93
N ASP A 284 1.15 25.57 9.93
CA ASP A 284 2.47 26.21 9.85
C ASP A 284 3.55 25.41 10.59
N THR A 285 3.18 24.45 11.44
CA THR A 285 4.12 23.84 12.38
C THR A 285 4.19 22.32 12.32
N VAL A 286 3.13 21.64 11.86
CA VAL A 286 3.13 20.18 11.81
C VAL A 286 3.84 19.72 10.55
N GLU A 287 4.96 19.01 10.74
CA GLU A 287 5.74 18.43 9.65
C GLU A 287 5.07 17.14 9.13
N LEU A 288 4.94 17.03 7.80
CA LEU A 288 4.24 15.93 7.17
C LEU A 288 4.99 15.46 5.92
N ALA A 289 5.10 14.14 5.75
CA ALA A 289 5.42 13.47 4.49
C ALA A 289 4.21 12.66 4.02
N SER A 290 3.62 13.02 2.88
CA SER A 290 2.51 12.31 2.24
C SER A 290 3.04 11.48 1.08
N PHE A 291 2.79 10.16 1.11
CA PHE A 291 3.31 9.18 0.13
C PHE A 291 2.21 8.70 -0.81
N HIS A 292 2.55 8.61 -2.10
CA HIS A 292 1.68 8.01 -3.11
C HIS A 292 2.49 7.31 -4.20
N SER A 293 1.80 6.54 -5.07
CA SER A 293 2.46 5.83 -6.18
C SER A 293 1.50 5.48 -7.32
N ALA A 294 2.07 5.23 -8.49
CA ALA A 294 1.36 4.67 -9.65
C ALA A 294 1.05 3.17 -9.52
N SER A 295 1.49 2.53 -8.41
CA SER A 295 1.35 1.09 -8.22
C SER A 295 -0.06 0.66 -7.81
N LYS A 296 -0.83 1.55 -7.22
CA LYS A 296 -2.14 1.27 -6.65
C LYS A 296 -3.22 2.05 -7.40
N GLY A 297 -4.43 2.06 -6.86
CA GLY A 297 -5.54 2.76 -7.47
C GLY A 297 -5.95 2.16 -8.81
N LEU A 298 -6.52 2.99 -9.64
CA LEU A 298 -7.00 2.59 -10.97
C LEU A 298 -5.89 2.35 -11.99
N LEU A 299 -4.71 2.95 -11.77
CA LEU A 299 -3.58 2.78 -12.68
C LEU A 299 -2.95 1.39 -12.57
N GLY A 300 -2.69 0.93 -11.33
CA GLY A 300 -2.21 -0.43 -11.05
C GLY A 300 -0.89 -0.81 -11.71
N GLU A 301 0.02 0.16 -11.95
CA GLU A 301 1.29 -0.07 -12.65
C GLU A 301 2.42 -0.40 -11.67
N CYS A 302 2.22 -1.47 -10.91
CA CYS A 302 3.14 -1.91 -9.84
C CYS A 302 4.58 -2.15 -10.33
N GLY A 303 4.75 -2.65 -11.56
CA GLY A 303 6.04 -3.04 -12.13
C GLY A 303 6.90 -1.87 -12.61
N PHE A 304 6.33 -0.71 -12.90
CA PHE A 304 7.10 0.45 -13.39
C PHE A 304 7.82 1.22 -12.28
N ARG A 305 7.52 0.96 -11.02
CA ARG A 305 8.20 1.53 -9.86
C ARG A 305 8.18 3.06 -9.81
N GLY A 306 7.03 3.66 -10.06
CA GLY A 306 6.80 5.10 -9.89
C GLY A 306 6.14 5.42 -8.55
N GLY A 307 6.75 6.30 -7.77
CA GLY A 307 6.20 6.84 -6.53
C GLY A 307 6.71 8.25 -6.26
N TYR A 308 6.11 8.90 -5.28
CA TYR A 308 6.56 10.20 -4.82
C TYR A 308 6.23 10.40 -3.34
N VAL A 309 6.89 11.37 -2.75
CA VAL A 309 6.53 11.95 -1.46
C VAL A 309 6.39 13.46 -1.62
N GLU A 310 5.35 14.04 -1.02
CA GLU A 310 5.21 15.48 -0.82
C GLU A 310 5.60 15.83 0.63
N LEU A 311 6.45 16.84 0.80
CA LEU A 311 6.93 17.30 2.11
C LEU A 311 6.27 18.62 2.47
N VAL A 312 5.68 18.70 3.66
CA VAL A 312 5.00 19.89 4.17
C VAL A 312 5.68 20.33 5.47
N ASN A 313 5.95 21.63 5.59
CA ASN A 313 6.55 22.28 6.76
C ASN A 313 7.93 21.72 7.18
N MET A 314 8.62 20.99 6.32
CA MET A 314 9.97 20.51 6.65
C MET A 314 10.97 21.68 6.70
N ASP A 315 11.83 21.68 7.71
CA ASP A 315 12.91 22.68 7.84
C ASP A 315 13.76 22.73 6.57
N PRO A 316 14.02 23.92 5.99
CA PRO A 316 14.80 24.06 4.75
C PRO A 316 16.22 23.49 4.82
N ALA A 317 16.85 23.45 6.00
CA ALA A 317 18.16 22.84 6.16
C ALA A 317 18.07 21.30 6.09
N VAL A 318 17.02 20.72 6.67
CA VAL A 318 16.73 19.27 6.59
C VAL A 318 16.35 18.91 5.16
N MET A 319 15.53 19.72 4.48
CA MET A 319 15.12 19.51 3.09
C MET A 319 16.32 19.31 2.16
N LYS A 320 17.42 20.05 2.34
CA LYS A 320 18.67 19.89 1.55
C LYS A 320 19.26 18.48 1.70
N HIS A 321 19.23 17.93 2.91
CA HIS A 321 19.72 16.56 3.15
C HIS A 321 18.79 15.52 2.54
N VAL A 322 17.48 15.69 2.67
CA VAL A 322 16.47 14.82 2.02
C VAL A 322 16.66 14.84 0.51
N PHE A 323 16.78 16.02 -0.09
CA PHE A 323 17.03 16.18 -1.51
C PHE A 323 18.31 15.44 -1.95
N THR A 324 19.39 15.57 -1.17
CA THR A 324 20.66 14.87 -1.43
C THR A 324 20.48 13.34 -1.40
N ILE A 325 19.67 12.82 -0.46
CA ILE A 325 19.39 11.39 -0.37
C ILE A 325 18.58 10.91 -1.57
N PHE A 326 17.56 11.64 -1.96
CA PHE A 326 16.74 11.31 -3.13
C PHE A 326 17.49 11.47 -4.45
N SER A 327 18.54 12.27 -4.47
CA SER A 327 19.41 12.48 -5.64
C SER A 327 20.49 11.39 -5.84
N LYS A 328 20.56 10.39 -4.93
CA LYS A 328 21.52 9.30 -5.08
C LYS A 328 21.16 8.33 -6.21
N ASP A 329 19.88 8.24 -6.54
CA ASP A 329 19.37 7.33 -7.55
C ASP A 329 18.11 7.90 -8.21
N ASN A 330 18.03 7.75 -9.54
CA ASN A 330 16.85 8.20 -10.29
C ASN A 330 15.72 7.18 -10.20
N ALA A 331 14.50 7.67 -10.03
CA ALA A 331 13.35 6.83 -10.28
C ALA A 331 13.36 6.35 -11.75
N PRO A 332 13.02 5.08 -12.04
CA PRO A 332 12.95 4.58 -13.41
C PRO A 332 12.08 5.49 -14.29
N THR A 333 12.59 5.90 -15.45
CA THR A 333 11.87 6.79 -16.36
C THR A 333 10.46 6.27 -16.73
N PRO A 334 10.24 4.96 -16.97
CA PRO A 334 8.87 4.45 -17.18
C PRO A 334 7.96 4.65 -15.95
N GLY A 335 8.52 4.60 -14.74
CA GLY A 335 7.77 4.91 -13.50
C GLY A 335 7.37 6.39 -13.43
N GLN A 336 8.26 7.29 -13.84
CA GLN A 336 7.97 8.73 -13.90
C GLN A 336 6.90 9.04 -14.96
N ILE A 337 6.94 8.37 -16.12
CA ILE A 337 5.91 8.47 -17.16
C ILE A 337 4.56 7.99 -16.63
N ALA A 338 4.53 6.87 -15.89
CA ALA A 338 3.31 6.37 -15.26
C ALA A 338 2.73 7.37 -14.25
N LEU A 339 3.58 8.03 -13.44
CA LEU A 339 3.16 9.12 -12.55
C LEU A 339 2.58 10.32 -13.31
N SER A 340 3.19 10.73 -14.43
CA SER A 340 2.67 11.79 -15.30
C SER A 340 1.26 11.47 -15.80
N VAL A 341 1.04 10.24 -16.28
CA VAL A 341 -0.27 9.79 -16.79
C VAL A 341 -1.30 9.73 -15.65
N MET A 342 -0.90 9.29 -14.47
CA MET A 342 -1.75 9.26 -13.27
C MET A 342 -2.18 10.68 -12.86
N ALA A 343 -1.22 11.58 -12.77
CA ALA A 343 -1.44 12.94 -12.26
C ALA A 343 -2.20 13.81 -13.28
N SER A 344 -2.05 13.53 -14.58
CA SER A 344 -2.67 14.29 -15.67
C SER A 344 -3.31 13.32 -16.69
N PRO A 345 -4.44 12.69 -16.34
CA PRO A 345 -5.16 11.79 -17.24
C PRO A 345 -5.86 12.57 -18.38
N PRO A 346 -6.36 11.87 -19.43
CA PRO A 346 -7.15 12.50 -20.49
C PRO A 346 -8.32 13.30 -19.94
N GLN A 347 -8.60 14.45 -20.58
CA GLN A 347 -9.68 15.36 -20.20
C GLN A 347 -10.83 15.33 -21.24
N PRO A 348 -12.05 15.78 -20.87
CA PRO A 348 -13.12 15.97 -21.83
C PRO A 348 -12.66 16.80 -23.03
N GLY A 349 -12.81 16.23 -24.24
CA GLY A 349 -12.32 16.83 -25.49
C GLY A 349 -11.06 16.16 -26.05
N ASP A 350 -10.30 15.44 -25.24
CA ASP A 350 -9.16 14.65 -25.71
C ASP A 350 -9.64 13.42 -26.49
N PRO A 351 -8.97 13.05 -27.59
CA PRO A 351 -9.34 11.85 -28.37
C PRO A 351 -9.37 10.56 -27.56
N SER A 352 -8.50 10.42 -26.59
CA SER A 352 -8.44 9.23 -25.71
C SER A 352 -9.47 9.23 -24.56
N TYR A 353 -10.09 10.38 -24.27
CA TYR A 353 -10.98 10.52 -23.11
C TYR A 353 -12.17 9.53 -23.08
N PRO A 354 -12.90 9.30 -24.20
CA PRO A 354 -14.06 8.39 -24.16
C PRO A 354 -13.69 6.96 -23.74
N LEU A 355 -12.58 6.43 -24.28
CA LEU A 355 -12.10 5.10 -23.92
C LEU A 355 -11.59 5.06 -22.47
N TYR A 356 -10.75 6.03 -22.09
CA TYR A 356 -10.24 6.15 -20.72
C TYR A 356 -11.37 6.18 -19.69
N ARG A 357 -12.40 7.00 -19.94
CA ARG A 357 -13.58 7.10 -19.05
C ARG A 357 -14.30 5.76 -18.94
N THR A 358 -14.48 5.06 -20.06
CA THR A 358 -15.16 3.75 -20.07
C THR A 358 -14.37 2.70 -19.28
N GLU A 359 -13.06 2.58 -19.53
CA GLU A 359 -12.18 1.65 -18.81
C GLU A 359 -12.16 1.94 -17.31
N LYS A 360 -12.03 3.22 -16.94
CA LYS A 360 -12.07 3.67 -15.54
C LYS A 360 -13.38 3.27 -14.86
N GLN A 361 -14.52 3.55 -15.50
CA GLN A 361 -15.84 3.25 -14.95
C GLN A 361 -16.07 1.73 -14.82
N GLN A 362 -15.67 0.95 -15.81
CA GLN A 362 -15.76 -0.51 -15.76
C GLN A 362 -14.97 -1.09 -14.60
N MET A 363 -13.74 -0.63 -14.39
CA MET A 363 -12.90 -1.08 -13.27
C MET A 363 -13.50 -0.68 -11.92
N GLN A 364 -13.96 0.55 -11.77
CA GLN A 364 -14.61 1.01 -10.54
C GLN A 364 -15.85 0.20 -10.21
N THR A 365 -16.70 -0.08 -11.20
CA THR A 365 -17.90 -0.89 -11.03
C THR A 365 -17.54 -2.32 -10.62
N LEU A 366 -16.57 -2.94 -11.30
CA LEU A 366 -16.10 -4.29 -10.98
C LEU A 366 -15.63 -4.40 -9.53
N ILE A 367 -14.80 -3.45 -9.07
CA ILE A 367 -14.25 -3.53 -7.72
C ILE A 367 -15.34 -3.28 -6.67
N LYS A 368 -16.26 -2.35 -6.91
CA LYS A 368 -17.44 -2.14 -6.02
C LYS A 368 -18.30 -3.39 -5.91
N ASP A 369 -18.53 -4.08 -7.02
CA ASP A 369 -19.27 -5.35 -7.03
C ASP A 369 -18.53 -6.44 -6.27
N ASN A 370 -17.20 -6.53 -6.40
CA ASN A 370 -16.39 -7.46 -5.63
C ASN A 370 -16.49 -7.17 -4.12
N VAL A 371 -16.34 -5.89 -3.72
CA VAL A 371 -16.48 -5.45 -2.31
C VAL A 371 -17.82 -5.87 -1.72
N ARG A 372 -18.93 -5.63 -2.46
CA ARG A 372 -20.27 -6.01 -2.02
C ARG A 372 -20.40 -7.52 -1.84
N LYS A 373 -19.98 -8.31 -2.85
CA LYS A 373 -20.01 -9.78 -2.79
C LYS A 373 -19.18 -10.34 -1.65
N VAL A 374 -17.97 -9.82 -1.46
CA VAL A 374 -17.07 -10.21 -0.36
C VAL A 374 -17.76 -9.99 0.98
N HIS A 375 -18.35 -8.82 1.20
CA HIS A 375 -19.07 -8.52 2.44
C HIS A 375 -20.27 -9.43 2.67
N GLU A 376 -21.09 -9.67 1.64
CA GLU A 376 -22.27 -10.55 1.69
C GLU A 376 -21.88 -12.00 2.03
N VAL A 377 -20.90 -12.56 1.31
CA VAL A 377 -20.47 -13.95 1.49
C VAL A 377 -19.78 -14.14 2.84
N LEU A 378 -18.82 -13.29 3.19
CA LEU A 378 -18.06 -13.45 4.45
C LEU A 378 -19.00 -13.42 5.68
N ASN A 379 -19.95 -12.48 5.73
CA ASN A 379 -20.87 -12.38 6.86
C ASN A 379 -22.00 -13.42 6.85
N SER A 380 -22.10 -14.24 5.79
CA SER A 380 -22.98 -15.42 5.77
C SER A 380 -22.31 -16.68 6.31
N LEU A 381 -20.98 -16.68 6.48
CA LEU A 381 -20.24 -17.84 6.95
C LEU A 381 -20.22 -17.92 8.48
N PRO A 382 -20.36 -19.12 9.06
CA PRO A 382 -20.37 -19.29 10.52
C PRO A 382 -19.00 -18.92 11.13
N GLY A 383 -19.02 -18.07 12.17
CA GLY A 383 -17.78 -17.65 12.85
C GLY A 383 -16.88 -16.74 12.03
N VAL A 384 -17.40 -16.11 10.97
CA VAL A 384 -16.70 -15.08 10.21
C VAL A 384 -17.40 -13.75 10.44
N SER A 385 -16.61 -12.72 10.72
CA SER A 385 -17.08 -11.34 10.77
C SER A 385 -16.17 -10.46 9.91
N SER A 386 -16.76 -9.57 9.15
CA SER A 386 -16.03 -8.65 8.28
C SER A 386 -16.66 -7.28 8.28
N HIS A 387 -15.88 -6.28 8.66
CA HIS A 387 -16.27 -4.90 8.39
C HIS A 387 -16.36 -4.65 6.88
N PRO A 388 -17.26 -3.76 6.43
CA PRO A 388 -17.27 -3.35 5.03
C PRO A 388 -15.91 -2.78 4.62
N VAL A 389 -15.38 -3.22 3.47
CA VAL A 389 -14.20 -2.63 2.89
C VAL A 389 -14.58 -1.25 2.35
N GLU A 390 -14.21 -0.20 3.04
CA GLU A 390 -14.51 1.19 2.66
C GLU A 390 -13.57 1.69 1.58
N GLY A 391 -12.30 1.23 1.64
CA GLY A 391 -11.24 1.58 0.68
C GLY A 391 -10.10 0.57 0.66
N GLY A 392 -9.04 0.90 -0.09
CA GLY A 392 -7.85 0.05 -0.18
C GLY A 392 -7.99 -1.11 -1.16
N ALA A 393 -7.15 -2.13 -1.03
CA ALA A 393 -7.06 -3.25 -1.96
C ALA A 393 -7.41 -4.60 -1.33
N PHE A 394 -7.75 -4.65 -0.04
CA PHE A 394 -7.84 -5.90 0.71
C PHE A 394 -9.10 -6.00 1.55
N ALA A 395 -9.57 -7.24 1.72
CA ALA A 395 -10.48 -7.63 2.80
C ALA A 395 -9.67 -8.25 3.94
N PHE A 396 -10.12 -8.00 5.18
CA PHE A 396 -9.46 -8.48 6.40
C PHE A 396 -10.48 -9.04 7.40
N PRO A 397 -11.20 -10.13 7.04
CA PRO A 397 -12.17 -10.74 7.93
C PRO A 397 -11.53 -11.40 9.14
N ARG A 398 -12.22 -11.32 10.27
CA ARG A 398 -11.95 -12.10 11.47
C ARG A 398 -12.60 -13.47 11.35
N ILE A 399 -11.91 -14.49 11.85
CA ILE A 399 -12.37 -15.87 11.89
C ILE A 399 -12.33 -16.36 13.32
N ASP A 400 -13.47 -16.76 13.86
CA ASP A 400 -13.57 -17.39 15.16
C ASP A 400 -13.25 -18.89 15.03
N LEU A 401 -11.97 -19.23 15.15
CA LEU A 401 -11.47 -20.57 14.94
C LEU A 401 -11.94 -21.53 16.07
N PRO A 402 -12.37 -22.76 15.74
CA PRO A 402 -12.75 -23.76 16.73
C PRO A 402 -11.57 -24.11 17.68
N PRO A 403 -11.84 -24.37 18.97
CA PRO A 403 -10.78 -24.73 19.94
C PRO A 403 -9.91 -25.92 19.51
N LYS A 404 -10.49 -26.93 18.83
CA LYS A 404 -9.72 -28.08 18.31
C LYS A 404 -8.76 -27.67 17.19
N ALA A 405 -9.14 -26.72 16.34
CA ALA A 405 -8.25 -26.17 15.29
C ALA A 405 -7.08 -25.39 15.92
N ILE A 406 -7.38 -24.56 16.93
CA ILE A 406 -6.37 -23.81 17.68
C ILE A 406 -5.39 -24.77 18.36
N GLN A 407 -5.89 -25.83 18.99
CA GLN A 407 -5.04 -26.85 19.64
C GLN A 407 -4.19 -27.58 18.59
N LYS A 408 -4.77 -27.97 17.45
CA LYS A 408 -4.04 -28.63 16.38
C LYS A 408 -2.91 -27.76 15.81
N ALA A 409 -3.15 -26.47 15.65
CA ALA A 409 -2.12 -25.51 15.22
C ALA A 409 -0.96 -25.47 16.23
N LYS A 410 -1.26 -25.37 17.53
CA LYS A 410 -0.27 -25.38 18.60
C LYS A 410 0.55 -26.68 18.62
N ASP A 411 -0.08 -27.81 18.43
CA ASP A 411 0.59 -29.13 18.36
C ASP A 411 1.58 -29.21 17.19
N LEU A 412 1.30 -28.45 16.12
CA LEU A 412 2.16 -28.33 14.94
C LEU A 412 3.20 -27.19 15.05
N GLY A 413 3.21 -26.45 16.17
CA GLY A 413 4.09 -25.29 16.36
C GLY A 413 3.77 -24.11 15.44
N MET A 414 2.50 -23.94 15.06
CA MET A 414 2.01 -22.90 14.15
C MET A 414 1.06 -21.93 14.86
N GLU A 415 1.00 -20.69 14.36
CA GLU A 415 -0.11 -19.78 14.68
C GLU A 415 -1.42 -20.32 14.09
N PRO A 416 -2.57 -20.17 14.78
CA PRO A 416 -3.84 -20.73 14.32
C PRO A 416 -4.32 -20.22 12.96
N ASP A 417 -4.07 -18.96 12.63
CA ASP A 417 -4.40 -18.35 11.34
C ASP A 417 -3.46 -18.83 10.21
N ILE A 418 -2.18 -19.12 10.52
CA ILE A 418 -1.27 -19.80 9.56
C ILE A 418 -1.79 -21.20 9.26
N PHE A 419 -2.25 -21.94 10.27
CA PHE A 419 -2.84 -23.28 10.08
C PHE A 419 -4.09 -23.22 9.20
N TYR A 420 -4.98 -22.27 9.45
CA TYR A 420 -6.16 -22.04 8.61
C TYR A 420 -5.78 -21.74 7.16
N CYS A 421 -4.84 -20.82 6.93
CA CYS A 421 -4.35 -20.48 5.60
C CYS A 421 -3.67 -21.67 4.89
N LEU A 422 -2.95 -22.52 5.64
CA LEU A 422 -2.35 -23.73 5.08
C LEU A 422 -3.43 -24.73 4.60
N ARG A 423 -4.46 -24.94 5.41
CA ARG A 423 -5.58 -25.81 5.03
C ARG A 423 -6.34 -25.24 3.83
N LEU A 424 -6.59 -23.93 3.80
CA LEU A 424 -7.22 -23.25 2.68
C LEU A 424 -6.42 -23.41 1.38
N LEU A 425 -5.08 -23.33 1.48
CA LEU A 425 -4.17 -23.51 0.36
C LEU A 425 -4.18 -24.97 -0.16
N GLU A 426 -4.11 -25.97 0.74
CA GLU A 426 -4.07 -27.39 0.35
C GLU A 426 -5.41 -27.90 -0.17
N ASP A 427 -6.52 -27.54 0.49
CA ASP A 427 -7.81 -28.13 0.23
C ASP A 427 -8.59 -27.38 -0.86
N ALA A 428 -8.41 -26.06 -0.97
CA ALA A 428 -9.16 -25.22 -1.90
C ALA A 428 -8.31 -24.49 -2.95
N GLY A 429 -6.99 -24.55 -2.87
CA GLY A 429 -6.10 -23.84 -3.79
C GLY A 429 -6.17 -22.32 -3.66
N LEU A 430 -6.54 -21.80 -2.49
CA LEU A 430 -6.61 -20.37 -2.21
C LEU A 430 -5.41 -19.93 -1.35
N PHE A 431 -4.61 -19.02 -1.87
CA PHE A 431 -3.45 -18.51 -1.14
C PHE A 431 -3.74 -17.13 -0.55
N PHE A 432 -4.01 -17.11 0.75
CA PHE A 432 -4.28 -15.92 1.57
C PHE A 432 -3.09 -15.63 2.50
N THR A 433 -3.02 -14.41 3.01
CA THR A 433 -2.03 -14.03 4.02
C THR A 433 -2.66 -14.09 5.42
N PRO A 434 -2.04 -14.77 6.41
CA PRO A 434 -2.54 -14.83 7.78
C PRO A 434 -2.44 -13.47 8.49
N GLY A 435 -3.37 -13.20 9.39
CA GLY A 435 -3.47 -11.93 10.12
C GLY A 435 -2.30 -11.64 11.05
N CYS A 436 -1.67 -12.69 11.60
CA CYS A 436 -0.49 -12.55 12.46
C CYS A 436 0.71 -11.87 11.76
N GLU A 437 0.74 -11.84 10.41
CA GLU A 437 1.72 -11.08 9.64
C GLU A 437 1.61 -9.57 9.86
N TYR A 438 0.42 -9.07 10.18
CA TYR A 438 0.12 -7.64 10.29
C TYR A 438 0.11 -7.12 11.73
N GLY A 439 0.29 -8.01 12.71
CA GLY A 439 0.27 -7.63 14.12
C GLY A 439 -1.14 -7.47 14.68
N GLN A 440 -2.01 -8.44 14.43
CA GLN A 440 -3.37 -8.47 15.00
C GLN A 440 -3.35 -8.63 16.55
N LYS A 441 -4.46 -8.24 17.19
CA LYS A 441 -4.64 -8.41 18.64
C LYS A 441 -4.53 -9.87 19.04
N ASP A 442 -3.85 -10.16 20.14
CA ASP A 442 -3.72 -11.50 20.67
C ASP A 442 -5.09 -12.16 20.95
N GLY A 443 -5.21 -13.40 20.51
CA GLY A 443 -6.46 -14.18 20.65
C GLY A 443 -7.51 -13.86 19.57
N THR A 444 -7.23 -12.98 18.61
CA THR A 444 -8.03 -12.78 17.40
C THR A 444 -7.31 -13.37 16.19
N TYR A 445 -8.06 -13.87 15.23
CA TYR A 445 -7.51 -14.49 14.03
C TYR A 445 -8.15 -13.89 12.80
N HIS A 446 -7.31 -13.40 11.89
CA HIS A 446 -7.73 -12.79 10.63
C HIS A 446 -7.03 -13.43 9.45
N VAL A 447 -7.58 -13.21 8.28
CA VAL A 447 -6.90 -13.48 7.01
C VAL A 447 -7.02 -12.26 6.11
N ARG A 448 -6.01 -12.01 5.27
CA ARG A 448 -6.06 -10.94 4.28
C ARG A 448 -6.03 -11.51 2.88
N PHE A 449 -6.87 -10.97 2.00
CA PHE A 449 -6.84 -11.28 0.57
C PHE A 449 -7.19 -10.05 -0.29
N CYS A 450 -6.64 -10.01 -1.51
CA CYS A 450 -6.86 -8.92 -2.45
C CYS A 450 -8.27 -9.01 -3.06
N ILE A 451 -8.97 -7.85 -3.12
CA ILE A 451 -10.29 -7.72 -3.75
C ILE A 451 -10.22 -7.19 -5.19
N MET A 452 -9.05 -6.73 -5.62
CA MET A 452 -8.81 -6.17 -6.95
C MET A 452 -8.47 -7.30 -7.93
N VAL A 453 -9.43 -8.15 -8.20
CA VAL A 453 -9.34 -9.31 -9.10
C VAL A 453 -10.47 -9.28 -10.13
N THR A 454 -10.40 -10.11 -11.16
CA THR A 454 -11.50 -10.23 -12.15
C THR A 454 -12.77 -10.78 -11.49
N LYS A 455 -13.92 -10.53 -12.14
CA LYS A 455 -15.21 -11.06 -11.66
C LYS A 455 -15.18 -12.57 -11.50
N ASP A 456 -14.68 -13.28 -12.51
CA ASP A 456 -14.67 -14.74 -12.52
C ASP A 456 -13.75 -15.30 -11.42
N THR A 457 -12.58 -14.66 -11.21
CA THR A 457 -11.67 -15.00 -10.11
C THR A 457 -12.33 -14.77 -8.74
N MET A 458 -13.07 -13.67 -8.56
CA MET A 458 -13.77 -13.39 -7.31
C MET A 458 -14.89 -14.39 -7.04
N ASP A 459 -15.68 -14.72 -8.06
CA ASP A 459 -16.79 -15.67 -7.93
C ASP A 459 -16.28 -17.09 -7.58
N ASP A 460 -15.19 -17.55 -8.21
CA ASP A 460 -14.54 -18.83 -7.91
C ASP A 460 -13.90 -18.82 -6.50
N LEU A 461 -13.17 -17.75 -6.15
CA LEU A 461 -12.57 -17.57 -4.83
C LEU A 461 -13.61 -17.69 -3.72
N LEU A 462 -14.71 -16.94 -3.81
CA LEU A 462 -15.75 -16.93 -2.77
C LEU A 462 -16.48 -18.27 -2.68
N THR A 463 -16.70 -18.95 -3.81
CA THR A 463 -17.30 -20.30 -3.84
C THR A 463 -16.41 -21.32 -3.13
N ARG A 464 -15.11 -21.36 -3.47
CA ARG A 464 -14.15 -22.27 -2.82
C ARG A 464 -13.96 -21.94 -1.34
N LEU A 465 -13.88 -20.64 -1.00
CA LEU A 465 -13.75 -20.19 0.39
C LEU A 465 -14.93 -20.66 1.23
N ALA A 466 -16.17 -20.46 0.78
CA ALA A 466 -17.37 -20.84 1.51
C ALA A 466 -17.45 -22.36 1.73
N ALA A 467 -17.16 -23.16 0.68
CA ALA A 467 -17.15 -24.61 0.79
C ALA A 467 -16.08 -25.11 1.77
N HIS A 468 -14.84 -24.62 1.62
CA HIS A 468 -13.73 -24.99 2.51
C HIS A 468 -14.00 -24.59 3.95
N HIS A 469 -14.43 -23.33 4.18
CA HIS A 469 -14.67 -22.82 5.52
C HIS A 469 -15.74 -23.66 6.26
N THR A 470 -16.84 -23.97 5.60
CA THR A 470 -17.89 -24.82 6.15
C THR A 470 -17.37 -26.21 6.53
N GLN A 471 -16.57 -26.83 5.67
CA GLN A 471 -15.95 -28.12 5.95
C GLN A 471 -14.95 -28.03 7.08
N PHE A 472 -14.09 -27.00 7.09
CA PHE A 472 -13.11 -26.77 8.16
C PHE A 472 -13.78 -26.62 9.54
N MET A 473 -14.85 -25.82 9.63
CA MET A 473 -15.60 -25.66 10.87
C MET A 473 -16.20 -26.98 11.36
N ASN A 474 -16.71 -27.82 10.45
CA ASN A 474 -17.23 -29.14 10.78
C ASN A 474 -16.14 -30.12 11.25
N ASP A 475 -14.98 -30.13 10.59
CA ASP A 475 -13.85 -31.02 10.91
C ASP A 475 -13.27 -30.76 12.30
N PHE A 476 -13.37 -29.52 12.79
CA PHE A 476 -12.80 -29.08 14.05
C PHE A 476 -13.83 -28.69 15.13
N SER A 477 -15.13 -28.97 14.89
CA SER A 477 -16.20 -28.73 15.87
C SER A 477 -16.12 -29.58 17.12
#